data_ccdb77fff913c277baee335075f44ba0
#
_entry.id   ccdb77fff913c277baee335075f44ba0
#
_cell.length_a   1.000
_cell.length_b   1.000
_cell.length_c   1.000
_cell.angle_alpha   90.00
_cell.angle_beta   90.00
_cell.angle_gamma   90.00
#
_symmetry.space_group_name_H-M   'P 1'
#
loop_
_entity.id
_entity.type
_entity.pdbx_description
1 polymer ?
#
loop_
_entity_poly.entity_id
_entity_poly.type
_entity_poly.pdbx_seq_one_letter_code
_entity_poly.pdbx_strand_id
1 'polypeptide(L)'
;MAEKTFNFEADTGKILNIVINSLYSQSEIFLRELISNASDAINKRKFEVAGGGTAADAFDGAIDIAVDNKTRTVKISDNGIGLSADEMVSTLGTIASSGTRAFIDQAEQTQDKKAKANDDVTAQLIGQFGVGFYSAFMVADKIEVLSRRHGSDHANLWVSDGQSGFSISDAVRDDIGTDIILHLRKEAKEYLDQERIQHLVKKYSDYIAQPVSWIGAKGAREQLNSSTALWTKPAKDVTDEDYNSFYFSVAAAYDTPFATLHNRTEGTVEFTNLLFVPSVAPFDLFDPERRSHLHLYVNRVFITDNYEGLLPKWLRFMRGVIDTPDVDLNVSREMLQQNPTVQRINKALVKRVLGEFKKALDKRRDDYATLWNALGRVIKEGLYEDQANRDKILEIALFQSTKDDKLITLKDYIDNFANGQDVIYYLSAENADLARRSPHLEAFEARGIDVLLLTDPIDDFWLSQVSAFDGKSFQSITRGEIDISTVGTPKDDAADTAEPVLSAGFVGQIKLALGDDVADVRSSANLQTSLARLVADKDGMDPQMEQMMRMHNPDFKGLPKILEVNAKHPLIKSIDSKIDAGNFDGADHFAKLIFDSALVAEGKTIADPRAFTERLVSVMQRALSS
;
A
#
# COMPACT_ATOMS: atom_id res chain seq x y z
N MET A 1 -49.62 -34.69 9.56
CA MET A 1 -49.52 -34.49 8.10
C MET A 1 -48.12 -34.93 7.69
N ALA A 2 -47.99 -35.80 6.71
CA ALA A 2 -46.69 -36.25 6.23
C ALA A 2 -46.00 -35.06 5.53
N GLU A 3 -44.75 -34.79 5.87
CA GLU A 3 -43.91 -33.81 5.25
C GLU A 3 -43.71 -34.20 3.77
N LYS A 4 -44.07 -33.31 2.86
CA LYS A 4 -43.81 -33.48 1.42
C LYS A 4 -42.63 -32.63 1.04
N THR A 5 -41.54 -33.27 0.63
CA THR A 5 -40.35 -32.60 0.07
C THR A 5 -40.57 -32.35 -1.42
N PHE A 6 -40.36 -31.12 -1.85
CA PHE A 6 -40.38 -30.70 -3.26
C PHE A 6 -38.99 -30.30 -3.68
N ASN A 7 -38.59 -30.70 -4.91
CA ASN A 7 -37.34 -30.20 -5.51
C ASN A 7 -37.59 -28.85 -6.16
N PHE A 8 -36.58 -27.99 -6.11
CA PHE A 8 -36.60 -26.74 -6.88
C PHE A 8 -36.51 -27.06 -8.39
N GLU A 9 -37.43 -26.49 -9.18
CA GLU A 9 -37.33 -26.50 -10.64
C GLU A 9 -36.62 -25.23 -11.10
N ALA A 10 -35.69 -25.38 -12.06
CA ALA A 10 -34.87 -24.28 -12.58
C ALA A 10 -35.23 -23.96 -14.03
N ASP A 11 -35.54 -22.70 -14.31
CA ASP A 11 -35.57 -22.14 -15.66
C ASP A 11 -34.12 -21.90 -16.12
N THR A 12 -33.56 -22.86 -16.83
CA THR A 12 -32.14 -22.87 -17.23
C THR A 12 -31.77 -21.64 -18.06
N GLY A 13 -32.67 -21.17 -18.94
CA GLY A 13 -32.42 -19.97 -19.75
C GLY A 13 -32.33 -18.69 -18.92
N LYS A 14 -33.18 -18.56 -17.89
CA LYS A 14 -33.10 -17.40 -16.96
C LYS A 14 -31.87 -17.46 -16.09
N ILE A 15 -31.52 -18.64 -15.57
CA ILE A 15 -30.31 -18.82 -14.78
C ILE A 15 -29.07 -18.46 -15.62
N LEU A 16 -28.98 -18.96 -16.85
CA LEU A 16 -27.90 -18.65 -17.76
C LEU A 16 -27.79 -17.15 -18.04
N ASN A 17 -28.92 -16.48 -18.24
CA ASN A 17 -28.98 -15.04 -18.44
C ASN A 17 -28.50 -14.26 -17.21
N ILE A 18 -28.88 -14.68 -16.00
CA ILE A 18 -28.40 -14.11 -14.74
C ILE A 18 -26.89 -14.32 -14.62
N VAL A 19 -26.39 -15.53 -14.87
CA VAL A 19 -24.96 -15.86 -14.82
C VAL A 19 -24.17 -14.97 -15.81
N ILE A 20 -24.63 -14.86 -17.04
CA ILE A 20 -23.96 -14.06 -18.08
C ILE A 20 -23.93 -12.57 -17.73
N ASN A 21 -25.06 -12.00 -17.26
CA ASN A 21 -25.18 -10.54 -17.10
C ASN A 21 -24.92 -10.03 -15.67
N SER A 22 -24.87 -10.90 -14.66
CA SER A 22 -24.70 -10.49 -13.26
C SER A 22 -23.38 -10.93 -12.63
N LEU A 23 -22.71 -11.96 -13.18
CA LEU A 23 -21.44 -12.44 -12.65
C LEU A 23 -20.25 -11.64 -13.14
N TYR A 24 -20.31 -11.10 -14.35
CA TYR A 24 -19.21 -10.39 -14.97
C TYR A 24 -19.60 -8.94 -15.23
N SER A 25 -18.77 -8.00 -14.75
CA SER A 25 -18.99 -6.57 -14.96
C SER A 25 -18.54 -6.09 -16.34
N GLN A 26 -17.64 -6.83 -17.01
CA GLN A 26 -17.02 -6.48 -18.28
C GLN A 26 -17.10 -7.63 -19.28
N SER A 27 -17.60 -7.33 -20.48
CA SER A 27 -17.74 -8.35 -21.54
C SER A 27 -16.40 -8.91 -22.04
N GLU A 28 -15.31 -8.12 -21.95
CA GLU A 28 -13.95 -8.51 -22.40
C GLU A 28 -13.37 -9.73 -21.67
N ILE A 29 -13.94 -10.09 -20.52
CA ILE A 29 -13.53 -11.26 -19.73
C ILE A 29 -13.73 -12.60 -20.47
N PHE A 30 -14.64 -12.63 -21.47
CA PHE A 30 -14.84 -13.86 -22.29
C PHE A 30 -13.52 -14.40 -22.83
N LEU A 31 -12.63 -13.52 -23.29
CA LEU A 31 -11.37 -13.95 -23.88
C LEU A 31 -10.44 -14.57 -22.85
N ARG A 32 -10.35 -13.98 -21.65
CA ARG A 32 -9.60 -14.55 -20.52
C ARG A 32 -10.07 -15.96 -20.17
N GLU A 33 -11.38 -16.14 -20.04
CA GLU A 33 -11.97 -17.43 -19.66
C GLU A 33 -11.75 -18.51 -20.73
N LEU A 34 -11.90 -18.16 -22.02
CA LEU A 34 -11.67 -19.13 -23.10
C LEU A 34 -10.20 -19.51 -23.25
N ILE A 35 -9.27 -18.56 -23.11
CA ILE A 35 -7.83 -18.84 -23.12
C ILE A 35 -7.46 -19.70 -21.90
N SER A 36 -8.01 -19.43 -20.73
CA SER A 36 -7.79 -20.23 -19.52
C SER A 36 -8.29 -21.68 -19.69
N ASN A 37 -9.46 -21.86 -20.30
CA ASN A 37 -10.00 -23.19 -20.61
C ASN A 37 -9.13 -23.94 -21.62
N ALA A 38 -8.62 -23.24 -22.63
CA ALA A 38 -7.68 -23.81 -23.61
C ALA A 38 -6.36 -24.25 -22.95
N SER A 39 -5.81 -23.41 -22.04
CA SER A 39 -4.64 -23.75 -21.24
C SER A 39 -4.86 -25.00 -20.38
N ASP A 40 -6.01 -25.09 -19.70
CA ASP A 40 -6.38 -26.28 -18.92
C ASP A 40 -6.50 -27.53 -19.78
N ALA A 41 -7.10 -27.43 -20.99
CA ALA A 41 -7.23 -28.56 -21.92
C ALA A 41 -5.84 -29.05 -22.36
N ILE A 42 -4.89 -28.17 -22.61
CA ILE A 42 -3.50 -28.49 -22.96
C ILE A 42 -2.80 -29.17 -21.77
N ASN A 43 -2.95 -28.66 -20.57
CA ASN A 43 -2.34 -29.24 -19.37
C ASN A 43 -2.90 -30.64 -19.07
N LYS A 44 -4.21 -30.86 -19.24
CA LYS A 44 -4.85 -32.18 -19.11
C LYS A 44 -4.30 -33.18 -20.15
N ARG A 45 -4.11 -32.75 -21.40
CA ARG A 45 -3.49 -33.62 -22.43
C ARG A 45 -2.05 -33.97 -22.08
N LYS A 46 -1.25 -32.99 -21.61
CA LYS A 46 0.12 -33.25 -21.12
C LYS A 46 0.14 -34.28 -19.99
N PHE A 47 -0.82 -34.19 -19.07
CA PHE A 47 -0.94 -35.16 -17.96
C PHE A 47 -1.28 -36.56 -18.46
N GLU A 48 -2.26 -36.72 -19.37
CA GLU A 48 -2.60 -38.02 -19.94
C GLU A 48 -1.40 -38.67 -20.70
N VAL A 49 -0.70 -37.87 -21.50
CA VAL A 49 0.49 -38.32 -22.24
C VAL A 49 1.62 -38.73 -21.29
N ALA A 50 1.86 -37.97 -20.21
CA ALA A 50 2.88 -38.31 -19.20
C ALA A 50 2.54 -39.55 -18.38
N GLY A 51 1.25 -39.86 -18.19
CA GLY A 51 0.77 -41.01 -17.41
C GLY A 51 0.82 -42.36 -18.12
N GLY A 52 0.97 -42.43 -19.47
CA GLY A 52 0.96 -43.67 -20.22
C GLY A 52 1.26 -43.53 -21.71
N GLY A 53 1.58 -42.32 -22.16
CA GLY A 53 1.91 -42.05 -23.57
C GLY A 53 3.34 -42.44 -23.95
N THR A 54 3.57 -42.59 -25.25
CA THR A 54 4.91 -42.78 -25.82
C THR A 54 5.58 -41.44 -26.11
N ALA A 55 6.89 -41.44 -26.37
CA ALA A 55 7.60 -40.24 -26.81
C ALA A 55 7.02 -39.59 -28.10
N ALA A 56 6.28 -40.41 -28.89
CA ALA A 56 5.58 -39.94 -30.09
C ALA A 56 4.33 -39.08 -29.79
N ASP A 57 3.81 -39.11 -28.56
CA ASP A 57 2.65 -38.34 -28.13
C ASP A 57 3.05 -36.95 -27.59
N ALA A 58 4.35 -36.63 -27.49
CA ALA A 58 4.85 -35.34 -27.09
C ALA A 58 4.38 -34.24 -28.08
N PHE A 59 3.85 -33.16 -27.57
CA PHE A 59 3.36 -32.01 -28.38
C PHE A 59 3.64 -30.68 -27.68
N ASP A 60 3.79 -29.64 -28.49
CA ASP A 60 3.87 -28.29 -28.00
C ASP A 60 2.46 -27.70 -27.88
N GLY A 61 2.06 -27.34 -26.66
CA GLY A 61 0.76 -26.73 -26.44
C GLY A 61 0.69 -25.35 -27.11
N ALA A 62 -0.38 -25.09 -27.84
CA ALA A 62 -0.58 -23.82 -28.53
C ALA A 62 -2.05 -23.40 -28.52
N ILE A 63 -2.28 -22.10 -28.47
CA ILE A 63 -3.60 -21.45 -28.55
C ILE A 63 -3.56 -20.47 -29.70
N ASP A 64 -4.49 -20.61 -30.65
CA ASP A 64 -4.57 -19.77 -31.82
C ASP A 64 -5.85 -18.97 -31.84
N ILE A 65 -5.76 -17.67 -32.18
CA ILE A 65 -6.90 -16.77 -32.33
C ILE A 65 -6.96 -16.31 -33.78
N ALA A 66 -8.09 -16.55 -34.45
CA ALA A 66 -8.34 -16.11 -35.82
C ALA A 66 -9.67 -15.36 -35.91
N VAL A 67 -9.75 -14.39 -36.82
CA VAL A 67 -10.93 -13.55 -37.02
C VAL A 67 -11.35 -13.56 -38.49
N ASP A 68 -12.66 -13.68 -38.73
CA ASP A 68 -13.25 -13.44 -40.04
C ASP A 68 -14.23 -12.25 -39.99
N ASN A 69 -13.83 -11.15 -40.57
CA ASN A 69 -14.62 -9.92 -40.64
C ASN A 69 -15.89 -10.06 -41.46
N LYS A 70 -15.94 -10.99 -42.44
CA LYS A 70 -17.10 -11.18 -43.31
C LYS A 70 -18.25 -11.87 -42.58
N THR A 71 -17.92 -12.92 -41.84
CA THR A 71 -18.88 -13.69 -41.06
C THR A 71 -19.04 -13.13 -39.64
N ARG A 72 -18.20 -12.18 -39.22
CA ARG A 72 -18.12 -11.61 -37.89
C ARG A 72 -17.84 -12.71 -36.83
N THR A 73 -16.87 -13.55 -37.10
CA THR A 73 -16.52 -14.63 -36.20
C THR A 73 -15.14 -14.43 -35.60
N VAL A 74 -15.01 -14.81 -34.31
CA VAL A 74 -13.75 -15.00 -33.64
C VAL A 74 -13.61 -16.49 -33.36
N LYS A 75 -12.52 -17.10 -33.79
CA LYS A 75 -12.20 -18.50 -33.54
C LYS A 75 -11.02 -18.60 -32.60
N ILE A 76 -11.19 -19.35 -31.50
CA ILE A 76 -10.14 -19.68 -30.54
C ILE A 76 -9.92 -21.18 -30.63
N SER A 77 -8.70 -21.57 -30.97
CA SER A 77 -8.31 -22.98 -31.22
C SER A 77 -7.24 -23.41 -30.23
N ASP A 78 -7.38 -24.59 -29.64
CA ASP A 78 -6.35 -25.25 -28.85
C ASP A 78 -6.04 -26.63 -29.38
N ASN A 79 -4.83 -27.12 -29.10
CA ASN A 79 -4.42 -28.49 -29.34
C ASN A 79 -4.38 -29.33 -28.05
N GLY A 80 -5.30 -29.02 -27.11
CA GLY A 80 -5.45 -29.70 -25.83
C GLY A 80 -6.09 -31.08 -25.95
N ILE A 81 -6.65 -31.54 -24.84
CA ILE A 81 -7.20 -32.90 -24.71
C ILE A 81 -8.44 -33.17 -25.60
N GLY A 82 -9.16 -32.11 -25.99
CA GLY A 82 -10.44 -32.19 -26.70
C GLY A 82 -11.59 -32.71 -25.84
N LEU A 83 -12.78 -32.83 -26.44
CA LEU A 83 -14.02 -33.29 -25.80
C LEU A 83 -14.71 -34.34 -26.67
N SER A 84 -15.18 -35.43 -26.06
CA SER A 84 -16.14 -36.38 -26.63
C SER A 84 -17.57 -35.83 -26.59
N ALA A 85 -18.52 -36.44 -27.27
CA ALA A 85 -19.92 -36.06 -27.24
C ALA A 85 -20.50 -36.09 -25.81
N ASP A 86 -20.21 -37.11 -25.03
CA ASP A 86 -20.66 -37.24 -23.65
C ASP A 86 -20.06 -36.15 -22.71
N GLU A 87 -18.76 -35.84 -22.92
CA GLU A 87 -18.11 -34.75 -22.19
C GLU A 87 -18.67 -33.40 -22.60
N MET A 88 -19.07 -33.17 -23.86
CA MET A 88 -19.78 -31.94 -24.27
C MET A 88 -21.12 -31.81 -23.56
N VAL A 89 -21.90 -32.87 -23.43
CA VAL A 89 -23.17 -32.87 -22.67
C VAL A 89 -22.94 -32.54 -21.21
N SER A 90 -21.97 -33.19 -20.58
CA SER A 90 -21.75 -33.03 -19.13
C SER A 90 -21.07 -31.72 -18.73
N THR A 91 -20.19 -31.15 -19.61
CA THR A 91 -19.42 -29.92 -19.29
C THR A 91 -19.99 -28.67 -19.93
N LEU A 92 -20.42 -28.73 -21.19
CA LEU A 92 -21.00 -27.57 -21.90
C LEU A 92 -22.52 -27.48 -21.80
N GLY A 93 -23.17 -28.63 -21.52
CA GLY A 93 -24.62 -28.72 -21.36
C GLY A 93 -25.11 -28.52 -19.92
N THR A 94 -24.21 -28.51 -18.95
CA THR A 94 -24.56 -28.40 -17.51
C THR A 94 -23.91 -27.15 -16.90
N ILE A 95 -24.72 -26.18 -16.48
CA ILE A 95 -24.24 -24.95 -15.83
C ILE A 95 -23.61 -25.31 -14.48
N ALA A 96 -22.44 -24.68 -14.18
CA ALA A 96 -21.64 -24.92 -12.99
C ALA A 96 -21.06 -26.36 -12.88
N SER A 97 -20.94 -27.08 -13.99
CA SER A 97 -20.20 -28.33 -14.08
C SER A 97 -18.79 -28.07 -14.60
N SER A 98 -17.78 -28.29 -13.76
CA SER A 98 -16.38 -28.09 -14.14
C SER A 98 -15.72 -29.42 -14.48
N GLY A 99 -15.41 -29.62 -15.76
CA GLY A 99 -14.58 -30.77 -16.21
C GLY A 99 -13.14 -30.70 -15.66
N THR A 100 -12.68 -29.52 -15.24
CA THR A 100 -11.38 -29.34 -14.58
C THR A 100 -11.43 -29.85 -13.14
N ARG A 101 -12.49 -29.55 -12.39
CA ARG A 101 -12.67 -30.06 -11.04
C ARG A 101 -12.84 -31.58 -11.00
N ALA A 102 -13.68 -32.12 -11.89
CA ALA A 102 -13.84 -33.58 -12.02
C ALA A 102 -12.51 -34.28 -12.35
N PHE A 103 -11.66 -33.64 -13.15
CA PHE A 103 -10.33 -34.17 -13.48
C PHE A 103 -9.38 -34.13 -12.26
N ILE A 104 -9.39 -33.05 -11.47
CA ILE A 104 -8.61 -32.94 -10.23
C ILE A 104 -9.04 -34.03 -9.24
N ASP A 105 -10.35 -34.14 -8.97
CA ASP A 105 -10.92 -35.14 -8.06
C ASP A 105 -10.54 -36.58 -8.47
N GLN A 106 -10.53 -36.87 -9.78
CA GLN A 106 -10.12 -38.17 -10.32
C GLN A 106 -8.60 -38.41 -10.20
N ALA A 107 -7.77 -37.39 -10.44
CA ALA A 107 -6.32 -37.46 -10.31
C ALA A 107 -5.92 -37.68 -8.84
N GLU A 108 -6.59 -37.07 -7.88
CA GLU A 108 -6.37 -37.27 -6.44
C GLU A 108 -6.73 -38.69 -5.98
N GLN A 109 -7.79 -39.27 -6.53
CA GLN A 109 -8.22 -40.63 -6.20
C GLN A 109 -7.29 -41.73 -6.76
N THR A 110 -6.56 -41.45 -7.87
CA THR A 110 -5.65 -42.39 -8.52
C THR A 110 -4.21 -42.34 -7.98
N GLN A 111 -3.93 -41.56 -6.95
CA GLN A 111 -2.59 -41.42 -6.36
C GLN A 111 -2.12 -42.65 -5.59
N ASP A 112 -1.52 -43.60 -6.29
CA ASP A 112 -0.53 -44.55 -5.77
C ASP A 112 0.89 -43.91 -5.93
N LYS A 113 1.44 -43.42 -4.81
CA LYS A 113 2.87 -43.24 -4.41
C LYS A 113 3.97 -42.86 -5.44
N LYS A 114 3.71 -42.49 -6.68
CA LYS A 114 4.73 -42.07 -7.65
C LYS A 114 4.73 -40.59 -8.05
N ALA A 115 4.01 -39.74 -7.37
CA ALA A 115 3.46 -38.50 -7.96
C ALA A 115 3.94 -37.17 -7.41
N LYS A 116 5.23 -36.92 -7.19
CA LYS A 116 5.72 -35.53 -7.06
C LYS A 116 5.66 -34.72 -8.37
N ALA A 117 5.70 -35.41 -9.52
CA ALA A 117 5.57 -34.75 -10.83
C ALA A 117 4.11 -34.45 -11.21
N ASN A 118 3.13 -35.12 -10.58
CA ASN A 118 1.71 -34.94 -10.85
C ASN A 118 1.09 -33.76 -10.04
N ASP A 119 1.61 -33.43 -8.87
CA ASP A 119 1.13 -32.32 -8.06
C ASP A 119 1.33 -30.97 -8.77
N ASP A 120 2.41 -30.82 -9.54
CA ASP A 120 2.68 -29.58 -10.27
C ASP A 120 1.71 -29.33 -11.44
N VAL A 121 1.14 -30.35 -12.07
CA VAL A 121 0.24 -30.21 -13.23
C VAL A 121 -1.20 -29.93 -12.76
N THR A 122 -1.67 -30.63 -11.73
CA THR A 122 -3.01 -30.41 -11.15
C THR A 122 -3.13 -29.06 -10.47
N ALA A 123 -2.05 -28.59 -9.82
CA ALA A 123 -1.99 -27.25 -9.20
C ALA A 123 -2.04 -26.11 -10.24
N GLN A 124 -1.72 -26.37 -11.51
CA GLN A 124 -1.72 -25.37 -12.58
C GLN A 124 -3.08 -25.21 -13.30
N LEU A 125 -4.10 -25.98 -12.92
CA LEU A 125 -5.42 -25.89 -13.55
C LEU A 125 -6.20 -24.69 -13.01
N ILE A 126 -6.86 -23.94 -13.93
CA ILE A 126 -7.42 -22.61 -13.67
C ILE A 126 -8.95 -22.65 -13.55
N GLY A 127 -9.64 -23.40 -14.42
CA GLY A 127 -11.08 -23.36 -14.65
C GLY A 127 -11.89 -24.27 -13.72
N GLN A 128 -12.04 -23.91 -12.43
CA GLN A 128 -12.69 -24.76 -11.42
C GLN A 128 -14.22 -24.60 -11.30
N PHE A 129 -14.81 -23.52 -11.83
CA PHE A 129 -16.21 -23.16 -11.56
C PHE A 129 -17.24 -23.64 -12.60
N GLY A 130 -16.80 -24.00 -13.81
CA GLY A 130 -17.69 -24.47 -14.88
C GLY A 130 -18.67 -23.42 -15.43
N VAL A 131 -18.39 -22.14 -15.25
CA VAL A 131 -19.22 -21.02 -15.74
C VAL A 131 -18.49 -20.12 -16.71
N GLY A 132 -17.15 -20.14 -16.74
CA GLY A 132 -16.33 -19.23 -17.54
C GLY A 132 -16.63 -19.32 -19.04
N PHE A 133 -16.93 -20.51 -19.57
CA PHE A 133 -17.31 -20.73 -20.97
C PHE A 133 -18.51 -19.87 -21.38
N TYR A 134 -19.51 -19.75 -20.52
CA TYR A 134 -20.74 -19.04 -20.84
C TYR A 134 -20.56 -17.52 -20.93
N SER A 135 -19.45 -16.97 -20.44
CA SER A 135 -19.12 -15.54 -20.64
C SER A 135 -19.02 -15.18 -22.12
N ALA A 136 -18.75 -16.14 -23.00
CA ALA A 136 -18.72 -15.96 -24.43
C ALA A 136 -20.08 -15.50 -25.00
N PHE A 137 -21.20 -15.84 -24.37
CA PHE A 137 -22.53 -15.34 -24.76
C PHE A 137 -22.75 -13.86 -24.46
N MET A 138 -21.87 -13.19 -23.72
CA MET A 138 -21.91 -11.72 -23.58
C MET A 138 -21.63 -11.04 -24.91
N VAL A 139 -20.80 -11.65 -25.76
CA VAL A 139 -20.30 -11.06 -27.01
C VAL A 139 -20.83 -11.77 -28.27
N ALA A 140 -21.37 -12.99 -28.15
CA ALA A 140 -21.81 -13.83 -29.27
C ALA A 140 -23.31 -14.13 -29.21
N ASP A 141 -23.96 -14.15 -30.39
CA ASP A 141 -25.34 -14.61 -30.57
C ASP A 141 -25.43 -16.12 -30.76
N LYS A 142 -24.33 -16.75 -31.18
CA LYS A 142 -24.22 -18.18 -31.41
C LYS A 142 -22.79 -18.62 -31.15
N ILE A 143 -22.62 -19.79 -30.52
CA ILE A 143 -21.33 -20.42 -30.30
C ILE A 143 -21.34 -21.81 -30.90
N GLU A 144 -20.25 -22.14 -31.60
CA GLU A 144 -19.96 -23.47 -32.11
C GLU A 144 -18.68 -23.99 -31.46
N VAL A 145 -18.70 -25.23 -30.98
CA VAL A 145 -17.54 -25.91 -30.40
C VAL A 145 -17.27 -27.20 -31.20
N LEU A 146 -16.24 -27.16 -32.04
CA LEU A 146 -15.76 -28.31 -32.81
C LEU A 146 -14.60 -28.96 -32.05
N SER A 147 -14.75 -30.21 -31.62
CA SER A 147 -13.72 -30.86 -30.82
C SER A 147 -13.49 -32.30 -31.18
N ARG A 148 -12.20 -32.71 -31.13
CA ARG A 148 -11.74 -34.09 -31.26
C ARG A 148 -10.97 -34.48 -30.01
N ARG A 149 -11.48 -35.46 -29.27
CA ARG A 149 -10.89 -35.96 -28.03
C ARG A 149 -9.58 -36.72 -28.31
N HIS A 150 -8.57 -36.56 -27.48
CA HIS A 150 -7.36 -37.38 -27.51
C HIS A 150 -7.71 -38.87 -27.41
N GLY A 151 -7.12 -39.68 -28.27
CA GLY A 151 -7.42 -41.13 -28.38
C GLY A 151 -8.71 -41.46 -29.14
N SER A 152 -9.39 -40.50 -29.77
CA SER A 152 -10.59 -40.71 -30.61
C SER A 152 -10.33 -40.33 -32.07
N ASP A 153 -10.90 -41.12 -33.00
CA ASP A 153 -10.92 -40.80 -34.43
C ASP A 153 -12.16 -39.98 -34.84
N HIS A 154 -13.08 -39.74 -33.91
CA HIS A 154 -14.32 -39.00 -34.14
C HIS A 154 -14.24 -37.60 -33.56
N ALA A 155 -14.73 -36.61 -34.32
CA ALA A 155 -14.94 -35.26 -33.86
C ALA A 155 -16.44 -34.96 -33.75
N ASN A 156 -16.79 -34.04 -32.84
CA ASN A 156 -18.16 -33.62 -32.59
C ASN A 156 -18.27 -32.08 -32.69
N LEU A 157 -19.42 -31.63 -33.17
CA LEU A 157 -19.80 -30.24 -33.25
C LEU A 157 -20.96 -29.97 -32.28
N TRP A 158 -20.72 -29.16 -31.24
CA TRP A 158 -21.73 -28.63 -30.34
C TRP A 158 -22.12 -27.23 -30.81
N VAL A 159 -23.41 -26.89 -30.79
CA VAL A 159 -23.92 -25.59 -31.22
C VAL A 159 -25.01 -25.09 -30.26
N SER A 160 -24.95 -23.83 -29.84
CA SER A 160 -25.99 -23.20 -29.02
C SER A 160 -26.08 -21.70 -29.31
N ASP A 161 -27.31 -21.16 -29.09
CA ASP A 161 -27.61 -19.73 -29.04
C ASP A 161 -27.65 -19.16 -27.61
N GLY A 162 -27.43 -20.01 -26.62
CA GLY A 162 -27.48 -19.62 -25.19
C GLY A 162 -28.89 -19.39 -24.65
N GLN A 163 -29.96 -19.69 -25.38
CA GLN A 163 -31.36 -19.48 -24.99
C GLN A 163 -32.19 -20.74 -24.98
N SER A 164 -32.14 -21.51 -26.08
CA SER A 164 -33.07 -22.60 -26.33
C SER A 164 -32.48 -24.01 -26.10
N GLY A 165 -31.22 -24.09 -25.71
CA GLY A 165 -30.52 -25.36 -25.51
C GLY A 165 -29.33 -25.50 -26.45
N PHE A 166 -28.94 -26.74 -26.75
CA PHE A 166 -27.81 -27.02 -27.62
C PHE A 166 -28.08 -28.28 -28.49
N SER A 167 -27.34 -28.40 -29.57
CA SER A 167 -27.30 -29.59 -30.40
C SER A 167 -25.88 -30.13 -30.53
N ILE A 168 -25.76 -31.48 -30.68
CA ILE A 168 -24.47 -32.14 -30.97
C ILE A 168 -24.67 -32.98 -32.23
N SER A 169 -23.68 -32.92 -33.13
CA SER A 169 -23.63 -33.69 -34.36
C SER A 169 -22.21 -34.18 -34.62
N ASP A 170 -22.10 -35.26 -35.38
CA ASP A 170 -20.81 -35.74 -35.90
C ASP A 170 -20.20 -34.67 -36.81
N ALA A 171 -18.89 -34.52 -36.72
CA ALA A 171 -18.11 -33.56 -37.50
C ALA A 171 -16.73 -34.10 -37.85
N VAL A 172 -15.98 -33.35 -38.64
CA VAL A 172 -14.61 -33.69 -39.04
C VAL A 172 -13.65 -32.65 -38.52
N ARG A 173 -12.64 -33.08 -37.77
CA ARG A 173 -11.49 -32.31 -37.35
C ARG A 173 -10.27 -33.19 -37.41
N ASP A 174 -9.25 -32.77 -38.17
CA ASP A 174 -8.08 -33.62 -38.44
C ASP A 174 -7.16 -33.70 -37.20
N ASP A 175 -7.02 -32.61 -36.45
CA ASP A 175 -6.14 -32.53 -35.28
C ASP A 175 -6.92 -32.74 -33.97
N ILE A 176 -6.21 -33.24 -32.93
CA ILE A 176 -6.72 -33.33 -31.56
C ILE A 176 -6.84 -31.92 -30.97
N GLY A 177 -7.90 -31.65 -30.20
CA GLY A 177 -8.12 -30.37 -29.51
C GLY A 177 -9.50 -29.76 -29.79
N THR A 178 -9.65 -28.46 -29.56
CA THR A 178 -10.95 -27.79 -29.65
C THR A 178 -10.85 -26.47 -30.41
N ASP A 179 -11.85 -26.20 -31.26
CA ASP A 179 -12.10 -24.91 -31.91
C ASP A 179 -13.40 -24.34 -31.34
N ILE A 180 -13.34 -23.17 -30.74
CA ILE A 180 -14.50 -22.41 -30.27
C ILE A 180 -14.71 -21.25 -31.22
N ILE A 181 -15.86 -21.22 -31.90
CA ILE A 181 -16.22 -20.23 -32.92
C ILE A 181 -17.35 -19.36 -32.37
N LEU A 182 -17.07 -18.08 -32.17
CA LEU A 182 -18.00 -17.10 -31.66
C LEU A 182 -18.57 -16.28 -32.82
N HIS A 183 -19.90 -16.36 -33.05
CA HIS A 183 -20.60 -15.48 -33.96
C HIS A 183 -20.96 -14.19 -33.22
N LEU A 184 -20.18 -13.12 -33.43
CA LEU A 184 -20.27 -11.91 -32.64
C LEU A 184 -21.55 -11.12 -32.89
N ARG A 185 -22.10 -10.55 -31.80
CA ARG A 185 -23.15 -9.54 -31.83
C ARG A 185 -22.68 -8.29 -32.56
N LYS A 186 -23.61 -7.49 -33.06
CA LYS A 186 -23.28 -6.25 -33.79
C LYS A 186 -22.50 -5.26 -32.91
N GLU A 187 -22.82 -5.23 -31.64
CA GLU A 187 -22.25 -4.34 -30.65
C GLU A 187 -20.81 -4.74 -30.26
N ALA A 188 -20.46 -6.02 -30.47
CA ALA A 188 -19.18 -6.63 -30.08
C ALA A 188 -18.12 -6.58 -31.21
N LYS A 189 -18.27 -5.73 -32.22
CA LYS A 189 -17.37 -5.65 -33.38
C LYS A 189 -15.93 -5.27 -33.04
N GLU A 190 -15.71 -4.63 -31.90
CA GLU A 190 -14.35 -4.29 -31.43
C GLU A 190 -13.44 -5.50 -31.30
N TYR A 191 -14.00 -6.69 -31.02
CA TYR A 191 -13.24 -7.92 -30.88
C TYR A 191 -12.86 -8.56 -32.22
N LEU A 192 -13.21 -7.97 -33.35
CA LEU A 192 -12.68 -8.33 -34.67
C LEU A 192 -11.36 -7.64 -34.99
N ASP A 193 -10.94 -6.68 -34.16
CA ASP A 193 -9.69 -5.95 -34.31
C ASP A 193 -8.53 -6.68 -33.62
N GLN A 194 -7.43 -6.86 -34.35
CA GLN A 194 -6.20 -7.49 -33.86
C GLN A 194 -5.61 -6.72 -32.67
N GLU A 195 -5.53 -5.39 -32.72
CA GLU A 195 -4.94 -4.57 -31.64
C GLU A 195 -5.75 -4.73 -30.36
N ARG A 196 -7.10 -4.77 -30.47
CA ARG A 196 -7.97 -5.00 -29.31
C ARG A 196 -7.75 -6.38 -28.70
N ILE A 197 -7.69 -7.43 -29.50
CA ILE A 197 -7.40 -8.80 -29.03
C ILE A 197 -6.02 -8.87 -28.39
N GLN A 198 -5.01 -8.30 -29.03
CA GLN A 198 -3.64 -8.25 -28.49
C GLN A 198 -3.60 -7.54 -27.14
N HIS A 199 -4.28 -6.40 -27.02
CA HIS A 199 -4.38 -5.67 -25.74
C HIS A 199 -4.99 -6.55 -24.63
N LEU A 200 -6.08 -7.27 -24.93
CA LEU A 200 -6.73 -8.14 -23.95
C LEU A 200 -5.88 -9.35 -23.57
N VAL A 201 -5.21 -9.98 -24.53
CA VAL A 201 -4.27 -11.07 -24.25
C VAL A 201 -3.14 -10.59 -23.35
N LYS A 202 -2.55 -9.44 -23.66
CA LYS A 202 -1.52 -8.80 -22.82
C LYS A 202 -2.02 -8.50 -21.41
N LYS A 203 -3.23 -7.98 -21.29
CA LYS A 203 -3.81 -7.59 -20.00
C LYS A 203 -4.07 -8.80 -19.10
N TYR A 204 -4.71 -9.85 -19.64
CA TYR A 204 -5.26 -10.94 -18.82
C TYR A 204 -4.48 -12.25 -18.87
N SER A 205 -3.75 -12.51 -19.96
CA SER A 205 -3.19 -13.82 -20.29
C SER A 205 -1.73 -13.76 -20.74
N ASP A 206 -1.02 -12.66 -20.49
CA ASP A 206 0.35 -12.46 -20.98
C ASP A 206 1.33 -13.54 -20.50
N TYR A 207 1.11 -14.06 -19.28
CA TYR A 207 2.03 -14.99 -18.61
C TYR A 207 1.55 -16.45 -18.59
N ILE A 208 0.46 -16.76 -19.30
CA ILE A 208 0.06 -18.17 -19.51
C ILE A 208 1.18 -18.91 -20.21
N ALA A 209 1.48 -20.13 -19.75
CA ALA A 209 2.64 -20.90 -20.20
C ALA A 209 2.60 -21.29 -21.69
N GLN A 210 1.41 -21.38 -22.27
CA GLN A 210 1.22 -21.70 -23.69
C GLN A 210 1.34 -20.43 -24.55
N PRO A 211 1.98 -20.51 -25.73
CA PRO A 211 1.93 -19.40 -26.68
C PRO A 211 0.50 -19.19 -27.17
N VAL A 212 0.04 -17.94 -27.08
CA VAL A 212 -1.21 -17.46 -27.67
C VAL A 212 -0.86 -16.68 -28.91
N SER A 213 -1.32 -17.14 -30.07
CA SER A 213 -0.94 -16.56 -31.36
C SER A 213 -2.15 -16.01 -32.13
N TRP A 214 -1.96 -14.87 -32.78
CA TRP A 214 -2.86 -14.40 -33.79
C TRP A 214 -2.59 -15.09 -35.13
N ILE A 215 -3.64 -15.55 -35.78
CA ILE A 215 -3.56 -16.14 -37.11
C ILE A 215 -4.04 -15.10 -38.13
N GLY A 216 -3.09 -14.49 -38.81
CA GLY A 216 -3.35 -13.49 -39.83
C GLY A 216 -3.76 -14.08 -41.17
N ALA A 217 -3.98 -13.18 -42.16
CA ALA A 217 -4.24 -13.58 -43.53
C ALA A 217 -3.13 -14.48 -44.06
N LYS A 218 -3.49 -15.58 -44.77
CA LYS A 218 -2.57 -16.61 -45.30
C LYS A 218 -1.90 -17.51 -44.24
N GLY A 219 -2.42 -17.55 -43.00
CA GLY A 219 -1.91 -18.44 -41.97
C GLY A 219 -0.63 -17.98 -41.28
N ALA A 220 -0.25 -16.71 -41.41
CA ALA A 220 0.87 -16.14 -40.67
C ALA A 220 0.56 -16.14 -39.16
N ARG A 221 1.49 -16.64 -38.36
CA ARG A 221 1.38 -16.72 -36.90
C ARG A 221 2.18 -15.60 -36.25
N GLU A 222 1.53 -14.83 -35.37
CA GLU A 222 2.14 -13.80 -34.55
C GLU A 222 1.82 -14.06 -33.07
N GLN A 223 2.83 -14.29 -32.26
CA GLN A 223 2.62 -14.53 -30.83
C GLN A 223 2.21 -13.22 -30.12
N LEU A 224 1.12 -13.28 -29.37
CA LEU A 224 0.53 -12.16 -28.68
C LEU A 224 0.98 -12.03 -27.22
N ASN A 225 1.28 -13.13 -26.54
CA ASN A 225 1.64 -13.15 -25.12
C ASN A 225 3.16 -13.39 -24.93
N SER A 226 3.66 -13.04 -23.75
CA SER A 226 5.06 -13.28 -23.36
C SER A 226 5.34 -14.74 -23.00
N SER A 227 4.32 -15.51 -22.60
CA SER A 227 4.34 -16.91 -22.16
C SER A 227 5.35 -17.25 -21.05
N THR A 228 6.14 -16.28 -20.59
CA THR A 228 7.16 -16.45 -19.55
C THR A 228 6.90 -15.48 -18.42
N ALA A 229 6.56 -16.00 -17.25
CA ALA A 229 6.40 -15.21 -16.04
C ALA A 229 7.75 -15.12 -15.30
N LEU A 230 8.31 -13.92 -15.20
CA LEU A 230 9.64 -13.69 -14.60
C LEU A 230 9.71 -14.23 -13.16
N TRP A 231 8.63 -14.05 -12.39
CA TRP A 231 8.55 -14.48 -10.99
C TRP A 231 8.54 -15.99 -10.79
N THR A 232 8.33 -16.78 -11.85
CA THR A 232 8.38 -18.24 -11.76
C THR A 232 9.78 -18.82 -11.95
N LYS A 233 10.72 -18.00 -12.46
CA LYS A 233 12.13 -18.40 -12.57
C LYS A 233 12.80 -18.38 -11.20
N PRO A 234 13.77 -19.27 -10.92
CA PRO A 234 14.59 -19.14 -9.73
C PRO A 234 15.30 -17.76 -9.71
N ALA A 235 15.33 -17.09 -8.57
CA ALA A 235 15.92 -15.75 -8.45
C ALA A 235 17.39 -15.67 -8.92
N LYS A 236 18.15 -16.78 -8.77
CA LYS A 236 19.55 -16.89 -9.23
C LYS A 236 19.71 -16.89 -10.77
N ASP A 237 18.63 -17.18 -11.50
CA ASP A 237 18.60 -17.29 -12.95
C ASP A 237 18.02 -16.00 -13.61
N VAL A 238 17.75 -14.96 -12.82
CA VAL A 238 17.20 -13.67 -13.25
C VAL A 238 18.27 -12.60 -13.08
N THR A 239 18.52 -11.83 -14.12
CA THR A 239 19.48 -10.74 -14.09
C THR A 239 18.88 -9.44 -13.54
N ASP A 240 19.73 -8.50 -13.10
CA ASP A 240 19.27 -7.17 -12.68
C ASP A 240 18.60 -6.40 -13.83
N GLU A 241 19.01 -6.64 -15.08
CA GLU A 241 18.39 -6.05 -16.27
C GLU A 241 16.98 -6.60 -16.49
N ASP A 242 16.76 -7.91 -16.27
CA ASP A 242 15.43 -8.51 -16.32
C ASP A 242 14.51 -7.91 -15.25
N TYR A 243 15.01 -7.75 -14.00
CA TYR A 243 14.24 -7.12 -12.93
C TYR A 243 13.89 -5.66 -13.23
N ASN A 244 14.85 -4.88 -13.72
CA ASN A 244 14.62 -3.47 -14.06
C ASN A 244 13.62 -3.32 -15.21
N SER A 245 13.74 -4.15 -16.26
CA SER A 245 12.82 -4.16 -17.40
C SER A 245 11.40 -4.53 -16.96
N PHE A 246 11.28 -5.52 -16.07
CA PHE A 246 10.00 -5.92 -15.51
C PHE A 246 9.41 -4.84 -14.60
N TYR A 247 10.22 -4.24 -13.73
CA TYR A 247 9.80 -3.13 -12.87
C TYR A 247 9.27 -1.96 -13.70
N PHE A 248 10.00 -1.55 -14.73
CA PHE A 248 9.57 -0.49 -15.65
C PHE A 248 8.19 -0.80 -16.26
N SER A 249 7.99 -2.04 -16.70
CA SER A 249 6.74 -2.49 -17.30
C SER A 249 5.56 -2.50 -16.32
N VAL A 250 5.75 -3.02 -15.10
CA VAL A 250 4.67 -3.22 -14.10
C VAL A 250 4.39 -1.96 -13.31
N ALA A 251 5.41 -1.16 -13.01
CA ALA A 251 5.28 0.04 -12.19
C ALA A 251 5.04 1.31 -13.00
N ALA A 252 5.19 1.27 -14.33
CA ALA A 252 5.29 2.46 -15.19
C ALA A 252 6.26 3.51 -14.60
N ALA A 253 7.34 3.04 -13.97
CA ALA A 253 8.32 3.84 -13.25
C ALA A 253 9.53 4.13 -14.14
N TYR A 254 10.24 5.22 -13.86
CA TYR A 254 11.45 5.63 -14.60
C TYR A 254 12.71 5.57 -13.75
N ASP A 255 12.58 5.11 -12.50
CA ASP A 255 13.67 4.89 -11.56
C ASP A 255 14.11 3.42 -11.55
N THR A 256 15.23 3.13 -10.89
CA THR A 256 15.59 1.75 -10.53
C THR A 256 15.08 1.44 -9.14
N PRO A 257 14.58 0.22 -8.87
CA PRO A 257 14.06 -0.10 -7.56
C PRO A 257 15.15 -0.08 -6.50
N PHE A 258 14.86 0.46 -5.34
CA PHE A 258 15.73 0.39 -4.16
C PHE A 258 15.97 -1.05 -3.71
N ALA A 259 14.95 -1.89 -3.78
CA ALA A 259 15.03 -3.29 -3.43
C ALA A 259 14.05 -4.13 -4.25
N THR A 260 14.47 -5.35 -4.57
CA THR A 260 13.68 -6.38 -5.25
C THR A 260 13.50 -7.57 -4.32
N LEU A 261 12.24 -7.95 -4.09
CA LEU A 261 11.86 -9.10 -3.26
C LEU A 261 11.27 -10.18 -4.16
N HIS A 262 12.12 -11.11 -4.59
CA HIS A 262 11.72 -12.26 -5.42
C HIS A 262 11.78 -13.53 -4.59
N ASN A 263 10.62 -14.13 -4.29
CA ASN A 263 10.53 -15.27 -3.40
C ASN A 263 9.38 -16.21 -3.79
N ARG A 264 9.59 -17.50 -3.59
CA ARG A 264 8.56 -18.53 -3.54
C ARG A 264 8.37 -18.98 -2.09
N THR A 265 7.14 -19.03 -1.64
CA THR A 265 6.74 -19.49 -0.31
C THR A 265 5.95 -20.77 -0.50
N GLU A 266 6.37 -21.83 0.18
CA GLU A 266 5.70 -23.14 0.23
C GLU A 266 5.29 -23.42 1.67
N GLY A 267 4.16 -24.08 1.87
CA GLY A 267 3.67 -24.43 3.22
C GLY A 267 2.16 -24.38 3.31
N THR A 268 1.63 -23.81 4.39
CA THR A 268 0.17 -23.69 4.61
C THR A 268 -0.53 -22.84 3.54
N VAL A 269 0.20 -21.90 2.94
CA VAL A 269 -0.21 -21.10 1.78
C VAL A 269 0.96 -21.05 0.82
N GLU A 270 0.70 -21.41 -0.43
CA GLU A 270 1.69 -21.32 -1.50
C GLU A 270 1.49 -20.02 -2.29
N PHE A 271 2.57 -19.26 -2.45
CA PHE A 271 2.59 -18.09 -3.34
C PHE A 271 4.01 -17.74 -3.77
N THR A 272 4.09 -17.10 -4.92
CA THR A 272 5.31 -16.47 -5.43
C THR A 272 5.09 -14.97 -5.47
N ASN A 273 6.09 -14.20 -5.07
CA ASN A 273 6.07 -12.76 -5.19
C ASN A 273 7.31 -12.23 -5.89
N LEU A 274 7.11 -11.24 -6.73
CA LEU A 274 8.15 -10.36 -7.25
C LEU A 274 7.71 -8.92 -6.98
N LEU A 275 8.22 -8.36 -5.87
CA LEU A 275 7.85 -7.04 -5.39
C LEU A 275 9.04 -6.10 -5.47
N PHE A 276 8.75 -4.84 -5.70
CA PHE A 276 9.73 -3.78 -5.80
C PHE A 276 9.42 -2.66 -4.82
N VAL A 277 10.47 -2.16 -4.17
CA VAL A 277 10.44 -0.91 -3.42
C VAL A 277 10.98 0.17 -4.36
N PRO A 278 10.21 1.19 -4.74
CA PRO A 278 10.71 2.30 -5.56
C PRO A 278 11.81 3.08 -4.82
N SER A 279 12.77 3.66 -5.56
CA SER A 279 13.82 4.51 -4.96
C SER A 279 13.35 5.94 -4.72
N VAL A 280 12.28 6.36 -5.40
CA VAL A 280 11.67 7.68 -5.27
C VAL A 280 10.18 7.56 -4.91
N ALA A 281 9.64 8.58 -4.27
CA ALA A 281 8.21 8.62 -3.97
C ALA A 281 7.40 8.68 -5.27
N PRO A 282 6.46 7.73 -5.50
CA PRO A 282 5.54 7.83 -6.62
C PRO A 282 4.74 9.12 -6.55
N PHE A 283 4.49 9.75 -7.69
CA PHE A 283 3.79 11.04 -7.77
C PHE A 283 2.36 10.99 -7.18
N ASP A 284 1.71 9.83 -7.28
CA ASP A 284 0.36 9.56 -6.79
C ASP A 284 0.31 9.05 -5.33
N LEU A 285 1.44 9.08 -4.60
CA LEU A 285 1.59 8.46 -3.29
C LEU A 285 0.56 8.95 -2.25
N PHE A 286 0.17 10.21 -2.33
CA PHE A 286 -0.78 10.86 -1.42
C PHE A 286 -2.15 11.14 -2.06
N ASP A 287 -2.41 10.61 -3.26
CA ASP A 287 -3.73 10.72 -3.90
C ASP A 287 -4.73 9.81 -3.18
N PRO A 288 -5.86 10.36 -2.66
CA PRO A 288 -6.91 9.56 -2.03
C PRO A 288 -7.54 8.51 -2.95
N GLU A 289 -7.59 8.78 -4.27
CA GLU A 289 -8.17 7.89 -5.28
C GLU A 289 -7.14 6.94 -5.89
N ARG A 290 -5.94 6.89 -5.34
CA ARG A 290 -4.89 6.02 -5.81
C ARG A 290 -5.30 4.56 -5.80
N ARG A 291 -5.03 3.87 -6.91
CA ARG A 291 -5.17 2.43 -7.02
C ARG A 291 -3.94 1.71 -6.46
N SER A 292 -4.13 0.49 -5.99
CA SER A 292 -3.01 -0.43 -5.74
C SER A 292 -2.29 -0.70 -7.06
N HIS A 293 -0.97 -0.83 -7.02
CA HIS A 293 -0.18 -1.24 -8.18
C HIS A 293 0.47 -2.61 -7.95
N LEU A 294 -0.19 -3.43 -7.13
CA LEU A 294 0.15 -4.82 -6.95
C LEU A 294 -0.78 -5.67 -7.80
N HIS A 295 -0.22 -6.39 -8.73
CA HIS A 295 -0.94 -7.28 -9.59
C HIS A 295 -1.08 -8.65 -8.93
N LEU A 296 -2.32 -9.09 -8.74
CA LEU A 296 -2.61 -10.44 -8.26
C LEU A 296 -2.87 -11.36 -9.44
N TYR A 297 -2.15 -12.47 -9.44
CA TYR A 297 -2.34 -13.57 -10.37
C TYR A 297 -2.77 -14.83 -9.62
N VAL A 298 -3.53 -15.67 -10.27
CA VAL A 298 -3.81 -17.04 -9.85
C VAL A 298 -3.43 -17.95 -11.00
N ASN A 299 -2.43 -18.81 -10.78
CA ASN A 299 -1.87 -19.65 -11.81
C ASN A 299 -1.49 -18.86 -13.09
N ARG A 300 -0.81 -17.71 -12.92
CA ARG A 300 -0.35 -16.80 -14.00
C ARG A 300 -1.47 -16.10 -14.78
N VAL A 301 -2.73 -16.25 -14.36
CA VAL A 301 -3.86 -15.51 -14.92
C VAL A 301 -4.09 -14.27 -14.09
N PHE A 302 -4.14 -13.12 -14.73
CA PHE A 302 -4.41 -11.84 -14.06
C PHE A 302 -5.81 -11.82 -13.46
N ILE A 303 -5.89 -11.43 -12.19
CA ILE A 303 -7.13 -11.29 -11.43
C ILE A 303 -7.47 -9.82 -11.23
N THR A 304 -6.57 -9.06 -10.63
CA THR A 304 -6.79 -7.65 -10.31
C THR A 304 -5.48 -6.93 -10.04
N ASP A 305 -5.47 -5.63 -10.30
CA ASP A 305 -4.42 -4.68 -9.93
C ASP A 305 -4.82 -3.75 -8.79
N ASN A 306 -6.04 -3.92 -8.26
CA ASN A 306 -6.60 -3.05 -7.24
C ASN A 306 -7.24 -3.85 -6.09
N TYR A 307 -6.42 -4.59 -5.34
CA TYR A 307 -6.88 -5.28 -4.15
C TYR A 307 -6.14 -4.79 -2.90
N GLU A 308 -6.85 -4.02 -2.08
CA GLU A 308 -6.28 -3.38 -0.88
C GLU A 308 -5.83 -4.37 0.22
N GLY A 309 -6.27 -5.63 0.18
CA GLY A 309 -5.96 -6.64 1.19
C GLY A 309 -4.56 -7.24 1.10
N LEU A 310 -3.83 -7.08 -0.02
CA LEU A 310 -2.52 -7.69 -0.23
C LEU A 310 -1.41 -7.06 0.61
N LEU A 311 -1.42 -5.75 0.78
CA LEU A 311 -0.52 -5.01 1.66
C LEU A 311 -1.29 -3.93 2.43
N PRO A 312 -0.85 -3.54 3.63
CA PRO A 312 -1.45 -2.43 4.36
C PRO A 312 -1.20 -1.08 3.65
N LYS A 313 -2.03 -0.09 3.94
CA LYS A 313 -1.99 1.23 3.27
C LYS A 313 -0.66 1.95 3.43
N TRP A 314 0.04 1.77 4.55
CA TRP A 314 1.36 2.35 4.77
C TRP A 314 2.47 1.74 3.90
N LEU A 315 2.20 0.65 3.16
CA LEU A 315 3.08 0.08 2.11
C LEU A 315 2.55 0.32 0.69
N ARG A 316 1.63 1.27 0.48
CA ARG A 316 1.00 1.55 -0.81
C ARG A 316 1.94 1.97 -1.93
N PHE A 317 3.18 2.31 -1.62
CA PHE A 317 4.22 2.59 -2.62
C PHE A 317 4.78 1.33 -3.30
N MET A 318 4.55 0.15 -2.73
CA MET A 318 5.03 -1.11 -3.30
C MET A 318 4.46 -1.37 -4.69
N ARG A 319 5.27 -1.99 -5.54
CA ARG A 319 4.94 -2.37 -6.92
C ARG A 319 5.23 -3.85 -7.13
N GLY A 320 4.62 -4.45 -8.14
CA GLY A 320 4.98 -5.80 -8.54
C GLY A 320 3.83 -6.77 -8.62
N VAL A 321 4.15 -8.06 -8.50
CA VAL A 321 3.20 -9.15 -8.70
C VAL A 321 3.22 -10.13 -7.54
N ILE A 322 2.06 -10.73 -7.30
CA ILE A 322 1.84 -11.86 -6.40
C ILE A 322 1.07 -12.89 -7.19
N ASP A 323 1.55 -14.13 -7.22
CA ASP A 323 0.91 -15.26 -7.91
C ASP A 323 0.72 -16.40 -6.91
N THR A 324 -0.50 -16.91 -6.80
CA THR A 324 -0.85 -17.94 -5.84
C THR A 324 -1.92 -18.89 -6.37
N PRO A 325 -1.78 -20.21 -6.22
CA PRO A 325 -2.84 -21.16 -6.53
C PRO A 325 -3.94 -21.20 -5.45
N ASP A 326 -3.63 -20.78 -4.20
CA ASP A 326 -4.42 -21.08 -3.00
C ASP A 326 -5.52 -20.08 -2.70
N VAL A 327 -5.70 -19.04 -3.50
CA VAL A 327 -6.78 -18.07 -3.29
C VAL A 327 -8.07 -18.60 -3.91
N ASP A 328 -9.04 -18.91 -3.04
CA ASP A 328 -10.40 -19.19 -3.48
C ASP A 328 -11.01 -17.93 -4.11
N LEU A 329 -11.10 -17.95 -5.42
CA LEU A 329 -11.75 -16.90 -6.19
C LEU A 329 -13.27 -17.07 -6.11
N ASN A 330 -14.02 -15.98 -6.13
CA ASN A 330 -15.44 -16.06 -6.44
C ASN A 330 -15.65 -16.47 -7.91
N VAL A 331 -16.86 -16.81 -8.25
CA VAL A 331 -17.22 -17.34 -9.59
C VAL A 331 -16.83 -16.37 -10.71
N SER A 332 -16.89 -15.04 -10.47
CA SER A 332 -16.49 -14.00 -11.46
C SER A 332 -15.00 -13.69 -11.49
N ARG A 333 -14.25 -14.15 -10.49
CA ARG A 333 -12.84 -13.76 -10.26
C ARG A 333 -12.60 -12.26 -10.17
N GLU A 334 -13.65 -11.46 -9.97
CA GLU A 334 -13.57 -9.99 -9.89
C GLU A 334 -13.52 -9.48 -8.46
N MET A 335 -14.09 -10.22 -7.50
CA MET A 335 -14.12 -9.82 -6.10
C MET A 335 -13.46 -10.87 -5.22
N LEU A 336 -12.49 -10.42 -4.46
CA LEU A 336 -11.89 -11.15 -3.34
C LEU A 336 -12.54 -10.61 -2.07
N GLN A 337 -13.57 -11.29 -1.57
CA GLN A 337 -14.08 -11.01 -0.23
C GLN A 337 -13.02 -11.42 0.80
N GLN A 338 -13.13 -10.94 2.06
CA GLN A 338 -12.17 -11.21 3.14
C GLN A 338 -11.72 -12.68 3.15
N ASN A 339 -10.62 -12.97 2.46
CA ASN A 339 -10.10 -14.31 2.27
C ASN A 339 -8.98 -14.57 3.29
N PRO A 340 -9.09 -15.60 4.16
CA PRO A 340 -8.06 -15.93 5.14
C PRO A 340 -6.68 -16.21 4.52
N THR A 341 -6.64 -16.76 3.30
CA THR A 341 -5.40 -17.00 2.55
C THR A 341 -4.70 -15.68 2.22
N VAL A 342 -5.44 -14.68 1.74
CA VAL A 342 -4.88 -13.35 1.46
C VAL A 342 -4.34 -12.69 2.72
N GLN A 343 -5.01 -12.82 3.85
CA GLN A 343 -4.51 -12.30 5.14
C GLN A 343 -3.18 -12.96 5.56
N ARG A 344 -3.00 -14.27 5.28
CA ARG A 344 -1.72 -14.96 5.54
C ARG A 344 -0.63 -14.48 4.60
N ILE A 345 -0.95 -14.30 3.32
CA ILE A 345 -0.04 -13.72 2.32
C ILE A 345 0.39 -12.31 2.78
N ASN A 346 -0.56 -11.45 3.15
CA ASN A 346 -0.30 -10.10 3.66
C ASN A 346 0.71 -10.12 4.81
N LYS A 347 0.45 -10.92 5.87
CA LYS A 347 1.35 -11.04 7.03
C LYS A 347 2.77 -11.49 6.63
N ALA A 348 2.87 -12.44 5.70
CA ALA A 348 4.16 -12.92 5.22
C ALA A 348 4.91 -11.85 4.43
N LEU A 349 4.22 -11.10 3.57
CA LEU A 349 4.78 -10.01 2.79
C LEU A 349 5.24 -8.85 3.67
N VAL A 350 4.41 -8.39 4.62
CA VAL A 350 4.77 -7.32 5.56
C VAL A 350 6.03 -7.68 6.34
N LYS A 351 6.08 -8.91 6.89
CA LYS A 351 7.28 -9.40 7.59
C LYS A 351 8.53 -9.35 6.71
N ARG A 352 8.39 -9.71 5.44
CA ARG A 352 9.50 -9.75 4.48
C ARG A 352 9.99 -8.35 4.11
N VAL A 353 9.06 -7.42 3.85
CA VAL A 353 9.38 -6.02 3.56
C VAL A 353 10.11 -5.37 4.74
N LEU A 354 9.58 -5.51 5.95
CA LEU A 354 10.23 -5.00 7.17
C LEU A 354 11.62 -5.62 7.39
N GLY A 355 11.77 -6.91 7.10
CA GLY A 355 13.07 -7.59 7.14
C GLY A 355 14.08 -7.02 6.13
N GLU A 356 13.64 -6.68 4.91
CA GLU A 356 14.52 -6.06 3.91
C GLU A 356 14.89 -4.62 4.31
N PHE A 357 13.95 -3.84 4.87
CA PHE A 357 14.25 -2.51 5.40
C PHE A 357 15.26 -2.56 6.54
N LYS A 358 15.09 -3.49 7.48
CA LYS A 358 16.06 -3.70 8.57
C LYS A 358 17.44 -4.06 8.02
N LYS A 359 17.51 -4.97 7.07
CA LYS A 359 18.76 -5.36 6.41
C LYS A 359 19.41 -4.18 5.67
N ALA A 360 18.62 -3.33 5.01
CA ALA A 360 19.11 -2.13 4.35
C ALA A 360 19.64 -1.11 5.35
N LEU A 361 18.92 -0.87 6.45
CA LEU A 361 19.37 -0.02 7.56
C LEU A 361 20.71 -0.47 8.13
N ASP A 362 20.88 -1.79 8.33
CA ASP A 362 22.09 -2.34 8.94
C ASP A 362 23.31 -2.36 7.97
N LYS A 363 23.07 -2.53 6.66
CA LYS A 363 24.15 -2.77 5.68
C LYS A 363 24.37 -1.63 4.67
N ARG A 364 23.36 -0.80 4.42
CA ARG A 364 23.35 0.28 3.42
C ARG A 364 22.66 1.50 4.00
N ARG A 365 23.15 1.97 5.16
CA ARG A 365 22.48 3.01 5.96
C ARG A 365 22.21 4.30 5.19
N ASP A 366 23.17 4.77 4.40
CA ASP A 366 23.04 6.01 3.63
C ASP A 366 21.98 5.90 2.52
N ASP A 367 21.96 4.75 1.82
CA ASP A 367 20.91 4.45 0.83
C ASP A 367 19.53 4.36 1.50
N TYR A 368 19.48 3.73 2.69
CA TYR A 368 18.24 3.63 3.46
C TYR A 368 17.77 4.99 3.97
N ALA A 369 18.66 5.86 4.39
CA ALA A 369 18.32 7.23 4.78
C ALA A 369 17.76 8.03 3.58
N THR A 370 18.30 7.82 2.38
CA THR A 370 17.77 8.41 1.15
C THR A 370 16.34 7.90 0.86
N LEU A 371 16.13 6.59 0.96
CA LEU A 371 14.79 5.99 0.84
C LEU A 371 13.83 6.55 1.90
N TRP A 372 14.31 6.67 3.15
CA TRP A 372 13.50 7.18 4.25
C TRP A 372 13.03 8.62 4.02
N ASN A 373 13.87 9.48 3.45
CA ASN A 373 13.48 10.83 3.06
C ASN A 373 12.35 10.84 2.02
N ALA A 374 12.30 9.83 1.14
CA ALA A 374 11.26 9.72 0.12
C ALA A 374 9.96 9.07 0.64
N LEU A 375 10.06 8.03 1.46
CA LEU A 375 8.96 7.15 1.83
C LEU A 375 8.67 7.09 3.35
N GLY A 376 9.55 7.62 4.19
CA GLY A 376 9.47 7.52 5.65
C GLY A 376 8.16 8.04 6.23
N ARG A 377 7.64 9.15 5.69
CA ARG A 377 6.34 9.70 6.08
C ARG A 377 5.20 8.69 5.93
N VAL A 378 5.17 7.94 4.84
CA VAL A 378 4.14 6.92 4.59
C VAL A 378 4.39 5.67 5.44
N ILE A 379 5.65 5.27 5.62
CA ILE A 379 5.99 4.13 6.47
C ILE A 379 5.59 4.40 7.92
N LYS A 380 5.75 5.64 8.42
CA LYS A 380 5.33 6.06 9.76
C LYS A 380 3.81 6.00 9.99
N GLU A 381 2.98 6.04 8.93
CA GLU A 381 1.54 5.79 9.07
C GLU A 381 1.26 4.42 9.69
N GLY A 382 2.12 3.43 9.42
CA GLY A 382 2.04 2.09 10.02
C GLY A 382 2.22 2.08 11.55
N LEU A 383 2.86 3.07 12.14
CA LEU A 383 2.96 3.22 13.59
C LEU A 383 1.58 3.49 14.22
N TYR A 384 0.68 4.12 13.49
CA TYR A 384 -0.69 4.39 13.91
C TYR A 384 -1.65 3.25 13.49
N GLU A 385 -1.58 2.79 12.25
CA GLU A 385 -2.54 1.87 11.64
C GLU A 385 -2.27 0.39 11.95
N ASP A 386 -1.00 -0.02 12.11
CA ASP A 386 -0.58 -1.43 12.21
C ASP A 386 0.02 -1.77 13.57
N GLN A 387 -0.85 -1.93 14.57
CA GLN A 387 -0.44 -2.27 15.92
C GLN A 387 0.42 -3.54 16.00
N ALA A 388 0.17 -4.51 15.12
CA ALA A 388 0.88 -5.80 15.15
C ALA A 388 2.36 -5.70 14.74
N ASN A 389 2.70 -4.71 13.91
CA ASN A 389 4.06 -4.50 13.41
C ASN A 389 4.70 -3.21 13.93
N ARG A 390 4.02 -2.46 14.79
CA ARG A 390 4.45 -1.17 15.34
C ARG A 390 5.89 -1.16 15.85
N ASP A 391 6.24 -2.11 16.71
CA ASP A 391 7.58 -2.20 17.29
C ASP A 391 8.66 -2.37 16.21
N LYS A 392 8.40 -3.20 15.20
CA LYS A 392 9.34 -3.40 14.08
C LYS A 392 9.46 -2.16 13.19
N ILE A 393 8.39 -1.38 13.05
CA ILE A 393 8.44 -0.11 12.31
C ILE A 393 9.25 0.91 13.11
N LEU A 394 9.09 0.98 14.44
CA LEU A 394 9.91 1.82 15.31
C LEU A 394 11.40 1.47 15.24
N GLU A 395 11.74 0.17 15.14
CA GLU A 395 13.14 -0.28 15.01
C GLU A 395 13.84 0.19 13.72
N ILE A 396 13.07 0.43 12.66
CA ILE A 396 13.60 0.86 11.36
C ILE A 396 13.36 2.34 11.07
N ALA A 397 12.56 3.01 11.89
CA ALA A 397 12.24 4.42 11.71
C ALA A 397 13.46 5.30 11.94
N LEU A 398 13.61 6.30 11.08
CA LEU A 398 14.67 7.30 11.19
C LEU A 398 14.07 8.66 11.52
N PHE A 399 14.77 9.40 12.36
CA PHE A 399 14.36 10.69 12.86
C PHE A 399 15.49 11.71 12.74
N GLN A 400 15.14 12.96 12.57
CA GLN A 400 16.07 14.06 12.76
C GLN A 400 16.26 14.35 14.24
N SER A 401 17.44 14.88 14.62
CA SER A 401 17.68 15.33 15.99
C SER A 401 18.43 16.68 16.01
N THR A 402 18.57 17.24 17.20
CA THR A 402 19.29 18.52 17.38
C THR A 402 20.80 18.38 17.28
N LYS A 403 21.34 17.19 17.48
CA LYS A 403 22.78 16.96 17.62
C LYS A 403 23.52 16.79 16.31
N ASP A 404 22.86 16.23 15.30
CA ASP A 404 23.43 15.95 13.99
C ASP A 404 22.38 16.18 12.89
N ASP A 405 22.83 16.51 11.68
CA ASP A 405 21.95 16.60 10.50
C ASP A 405 21.62 15.22 9.91
N LYS A 406 22.30 14.17 10.39
CA LYS A 406 22.03 12.79 9.96
C LYS A 406 20.80 12.23 10.64
N LEU A 407 20.04 11.44 9.87
CA LEU A 407 18.93 10.68 10.41
C LEU A 407 19.43 9.56 11.33
N ILE A 408 18.81 9.43 12.52
CA ILE A 408 19.14 8.46 13.54
C ILE A 408 17.94 7.57 13.86
N THR A 409 18.20 6.34 14.31
CA THR A 409 17.18 5.46 14.88
C THR A 409 16.88 5.85 16.32
N LEU A 410 15.74 5.37 16.85
CA LEU A 410 15.46 5.50 18.30
C LEU A 410 16.51 4.79 19.13
N LYS A 411 17.07 3.70 18.64
CA LYS A 411 18.15 2.99 19.31
C LYS A 411 19.43 3.83 19.37
N ASP A 412 19.84 4.46 18.26
CA ASP A 412 20.98 5.37 18.24
C ASP A 412 20.78 6.53 19.23
N TYR A 413 19.55 7.05 19.31
CA TYR A 413 19.21 8.11 20.25
C TYR A 413 19.38 7.66 21.69
N ILE A 414 18.86 6.48 22.07
CA ILE A 414 18.98 5.92 23.44
C ILE A 414 20.44 5.58 23.79
N ASP A 415 21.19 5.00 22.84
CA ASP A 415 22.60 4.66 23.03
C ASP A 415 23.48 5.91 23.28
N ASN A 416 23.00 7.11 22.87
CA ASN A 416 23.65 8.41 23.04
C ASN A 416 22.99 9.30 24.10
N PHE A 417 22.22 8.76 25.02
CA PHE A 417 21.61 9.50 26.11
C PHE A 417 22.65 10.29 26.90
N ALA A 418 22.29 11.51 27.31
CA ALA A 418 23.07 12.29 28.24
C ALA A 418 23.10 11.62 29.62
N ASN A 419 24.08 11.96 30.42
CA ASN A 419 24.19 11.39 31.79
C ASN A 419 22.92 11.72 32.60
N GLY A 420 22.30 10.70 33.21
CA GLY A 420 21.06 10.84 33.97
C GLY A 420 19.77 10.93 33.10
N GLN A 421 19.87 10.87 31.78
CA GLN A 421 18.70 10.83 30.90
C GLN A 421 18.06 9.43 30.94
N ASP A 422 16.72 9.39 31.00
CA ASP A 422 15.94 8.15 30.99
C ASP A 422 14.69 8.21 30.10
N VAL A 423 14.48 9.35 29.41
CA VAL A 423 13.35 9.60 28.53
C VAL A 423 13.81 10.05 27.14
N ILE A 424 12.97 9.80 26.13
CA ILE A 424 13.16 10.25 24.75
C ILE A 424 12.49 11.61 24.61
N TYR A 425 13.29 12.69 24.53
CA TYR A 425 12.77 14.04 24.32
C TYR A 425 12.49 14.29 22.86
N TYR A 426 11.36 14.94 22.57
CA TYR A 426 11.00 15.33 21.22
C TYR A 426 10.37 16.73 21.15
N LEU A 427 10.56 17.37 20.00
CA LEU A 427 9.93 18.63 19.60
C LEU A 427 9.14 18.40 18.32
N SER A 428 7.83 18.62 18.38
CA SER A 428 6.95 18.60 17.20
C SER A 428 6.90 20.00 16.58
N ALA A 429 7.20 20.11 15.28
CA ALA A 429 7.23 21.38 14.57
C ALA A 429 6.85 21.20 13.09
N GLU A 430 6.47 22.27 12.41
CA GLU A 430 6.09 22.26 11.00
C GLU A 430 7.25 21.85 10.06
N ASN A 431 8.46 22.25 10.42
CA ASN A 431 9.67 21.87 9.70
C ASN A 431 10.91 21.93 10.63
N ALA A 432 12.00 21.32 10.17
CA ALA A 432 13.23 21.20 10.95
C ALA A 432 13.92 22.54 11.23
N ASP A 433 13.84 23.51 10.30
CA ASP A 433 14.46 24.82 10.47
C ASP A 433 13.81 25.63 11.59
N LEU A 434 12.47 25.58 11.68
CA LEU A 434 11.72 26.17 12.79
C LEU A 434 12.00 25.43 14.10
N ALA A 435 12.01 24.10 14.06
CA ALA A 435 12.32 23.29 15.22
C ALA A 435 13.68 23.66 15.84
N ARG A 436 14.74 23.75 15.02
CA ARG A 436 16.11 24.08 15.47
C ARG A 436 16.27 25.48 16.07
N ARG A 437 15.35 26.40 15.77
CA ARG A 437 15.36 27.77 16.32
C ARG A 437 14.43 27.95 17.52
N SER A 438 13.81 26.89 17.96
CA SER A 438 12.82 26.95 19.04
C SER A 438 13.44 27.31 20.38
N PRO A 439 12.89 28.27 21.14
CA PRO A 439 13.33 28.57 22.49
C PRO A 439 13.26 27.39 23.47
N HIS A 440 12.47 26.37 23.14
CA HIS A 440 12.35 25.17 23.93
C HIS A 440 13.63 24.35 23.99
N LEU A 441 14.54 24.50 23.01
CA LEU A 441 15.80 23.76 22.93
C LEU A 441 16.92 24.36 23.80
N GLU A 442 16.84 25.64 24.21
CA GLU A 442 17.95 26.35 24.83
C GLU A 442 18.58 25.62 26.04
N ALA A 443 17.74 25.12 26.94
CA ALA A 443 18.25 24.39 28.11
C ALA A 443 18.81 23.01 27.76
N PHE A 444 18.24 22.34 26.76
CA PHE A 444 18.70 21.03 26.30
C PHE A 444 20.07 21.16 25.62
N GLU A 445 20.25 22.17 24.75
CA GLU A 445 21.52 22.48 24.10
C GLU A 445 22.61 22.88 25.11
N ALA A 446 22.25 23.71 26.10
CA ALA A 446 23.16 24.12 27.16
C ALA A 446 23.68 22.94 28.01
N ARG A 447 22.93 21.86 28.07
CA ARG A 447 23.29 20.63 28.81
C ARG A 447 23.76 19.49 27.92
N GLY A 448 23.83 19.70 26.61
CA GLY A 448 24.23 18.67 25.64
C GLY A 448 23.23 17.51 25.51
N ILE A 449 21.96 17.77 25.83
CA ILE A 449 20.86 16.80 25.69
C ILE A 449 20.34 16.87 24.26
N ASP A 450 20.27 15.71 23.59
CA ASP A 450 19.71 15.61 22.26
C ASP A 450 18.17 15.62 22.31
N VAL A 451 17.52 16.17 21.28
CA VAL A 451 16.07 16.20 21.14
C VAL A 451 15.68 15.76 19.73
N LEU A 452 14.75 14.83 19.61
CA LEU A 452 14.20 14.41 18.32
C LEU A 452 13.34 15.54 17.72
N LEU A 453 13.51 15.78 16.43
CA LEU A 453 12.72 16.75 15.68
C LEU A 453 11.67 16.01 14.85
N LEU A 454 10.43 16.09 15.26
CA LEU A 454 9.29 15.42 14.64
C LEU A 454 8.55 16.42 13.75
N THR A 455 8.67 16.23 12.43
CA THR A 455 8.18 17.23 11.46
C THR A 455 7.12 16.70 10.51
N ASP A 456 6.79 15.41 10.60
CA ASP A 456 5.72 14.84 9.80
C ASP A 456 4.38 14.94 10.53
N PRO A 457 3.28 15.34 9.86
CA PRO A 457 1.97 15.45 10.50
C PRO A 457 1.48 14.16 11.16
N ILE A 458 1.95 13.00 10.71
CA ILE A 458 1.62 11.70 11.30
C ILE A 458 2.28 11.47 12.67
N ASP A 459 3.32 12.24 13.01
CA ASP A 459 4.10 12.01 14.24
C ASP A 459 3.24 12.23 15.50
N ASP A 460 2.40 13.24 15.54
CA ASP A 460 1.51 13.48 16.67
C ASP A 460 0.44 12.37 16.85
N PHE A 461 0.04 11.72 15.73
CA PHE A 461 -0.94 10.64 15.79
C PHE A 461 -0.35 9.37 16.37
N TRP A 462 0.80 8.91 15.87
CA TRP A 462 1.36 7.67 16.38
C TRP A 462 1.87 7.83 17.81
N LEU A 463 2.37 9.01 18.21
CA LEU A 463 2.75 9.32 19.60
C LEU A 463 1.58 9.19 20.57
N SER A 464 0.34 9.45 20.13
CA SER A 464 -0.85 9.20 20.96
C SER A 464 -1.07 7.72 21.28
N GLN A 465 -0.50 6.81 20.49
CA GLN A 465 -0.64 5.36 20.62
C GLN A 465 0.63 4.66 21.14
N VAL A 466 1.77 5.36 21.09
CA VAL A 466 3.08 4.83 21.48
C VAL A 466 3.65 5.67 22.62
N SER A 467 3.59 5.15 23.81
CA SER A 467 4.06 5.87 25.01
C SER A 467 5.56 5.67 25.28
N ALA A 468 6.17 4.60 24.77
CA ALA A 468 7.56 4.24 25.05
C ALA A 468 8.18 3.40 23.92
N PHE A 469 9.52 3.42 23.83
CA PHE A 469 10.33 2.53 23.02
C PHE A 469 11.50 2.00 23.87
N ASP A 470 11.74 0.69 23.84
CA ASP A 470 12.77 0.00 24.67
C ASP A 470 12.75 0.40 26.16
N GLY A 471 11.52 0.52 26.72
CA GLY A 471 11.28 0.91 28.11
C GLY A 471 11.50 2.39 28.43
N LYS A 472 11.82 3.23 27.42
CA LYS A 472 12.01 4.68 27.57
C LYS A 472 10.78 5.42 27.04
N SER A 473 10.16 6.27 27.90
CA SER A 473 8.98 7.03 27.53
C SER A 473 9.32 8.20 26.61
N PHE A 474 8.38 8.57 25.73
CA PHE A 474 8.44 9.81 24.95
C PHE A 474 7.96 10.98 25.78
N GLN A 475 8.69 12.11 25.73
CA GLN A 475 8.33 13.35 26.41
C GLN A 475 8.46 14.55 25.46
N SER A 476 7.35 15.25 25.23
CA SER A 476 7.34 16.52 24.48
C SER A 476 8.02 17.60 25.28
N ILE A 477 8.91 18.38 24.66
CA ILE A 477 9.56 19.51 25.32
C ILE A 477 8.72 20.80 25.28
N THR A 478 7.55 20.76 24.64
CA THR A 478 6.62 21.90 24.54
C THR A 478 5.46 21.78 25.53
N ARG A 479 5.37 20.71 26.31
CA ARG A 479 4.26 20.43 27.23
C ARG A 479 4.73 20.22 28.66
N GLY A 480 3.97 20.78 29.59
CA GLY A 480 4.19 20.60 31.03
C GLY A 480 5.46 21.29 31.54
N GLU A 481 5.79 20.99 32.76
CA GLU A 481 7.05 21.39 33.38
C GLU A 481 8.08 20.29 33.25
N ILE A 482 9.25 20.61 32.70
CA ILE A 482 10.32 19.66 32.46
C ILE A 482 11.51 20.04 33.31
N ASP A 483 11.81 19.20 34.28
CA ASP A 483 13.01 19.33 35.11
C ASP A 483 14.15 18.50 34.49
N ILE A 484 15.13 19.21 33.93
CA ILE A 484 16.37 18.62 33.38
C ILE A 484 17.59 18.97 34.26
N SER A 485 17.39 19.44 35.48
CA SER A 485 18.48 19.88 36.38
C SER A 485 19.48 18.79 36.66
N THR A 486 19.03 17.52 36.69
CA THR A 486 19.86 16.33 36.95
C THR A 486 20.35 15.63 35.68
N VAL A 487 19.92 16.11 34.49
CA VAL A 487 20.23 15.50 33.20
C VAL A 487 21.31 16.30 32.47
N GLY A 488 22.30 15.59 31.91
CA GLY A 488 23.41 16.18 31.16
C GLY A 488 24.39 16.95 32.06
N THR A 489 25.35 17.60 31.41
CA THR A 489 26.37 18.41 32.09
C THR A 489 26.25 19.85 31.60
N PRO A 490 26.07 20.86 32.47
CA PRO A 490 26.09 22.26 32.04
C PRO A 490 27.41 22.58 31.31
N LYS A 491 27.33 23.30 30.19
CA LYS A 491 28.49 23.72 29.42
C LYS A 491 29.33 24.81 30.12
N ASP A 492 28.73 25.58 31.02
CA ASP A 492 29.38 26.60 31.79
C ASP A 492 29.38 26.22 33.28
N ASP A 493 30.50 26.50 33.98
CA ASP A 493 30.66 26.40 35.43
C ASP A 493 29.82 27.43 36.21
N ALA A 494 28.60 27.71 35.77
CA ALA A 494 27.68 28.61 36.45
C ALA A 494 27.32 27.97 37.80
N ALA A 495 28.03 28.42 38.83
CA ALA A 495 27.76 28.07 40.21
C ALA A 495 26.26 28.24 40.51
N ASP A 496 25.80 27.27 41.30
CA ASP A 496 24.50 27.11 41.96
C ASP A 496 23.99 28.46 42.61
N THR A 497 23.60 29.42 41.75
CA THR A 497 22.92 30.62 42.21
C THR A 497 21.43 30.38 42.07
N ALA A 498 20.69 30.59 43.19
CA ALA A 498 19.23 30.48 43.21
C ALA A 498 18.63 31.13 41.95
N GLU A 499 17.77 30.41 41.23
CA GLU A 499 17.16 30.93 40.02
C GLU A 499 16.37 32.19 40.31
N PRO A 500 16.58 33.29 39.57
CA PRO A 500 15.80 34.52 39.79
C PRO A 500 14.33 34.23 39.48
N VAL A 501 13.47 34.58 40.41
CA VAL A 501 12.02 34.43 40.31
C VAL A 501 11.42 35.80 40.00
N LEU A 502 10.44 35.85 39.08
CA LEU A 502 9.68 37.07 38.79
C LEU A 502 8.88 37.50 40.01
N SER A 503 8.73 38.82 40.21
CA SER A 503 7.90 39.32 41.27
C SER A 503 6.41 38.97 41.06
N ALA A 504 5.67 38.84 42.15
CA ALA A 504 4.22 38.63 42.08
C ALA A 504 3.51 39.78 41.36
N GLY A 505 4.06 41.01 41.48
CA GLY A 505 3.58 42.20 40.79
C GLY A 505 3.72 42.07 39.26
N PHE A 506 4.88 41.60 38.78
CA PHE A 506 5.12 41.36 37.36
C PHE A 506 4.16 40.30 36.81
N VAL A 507 4.11 39.12 37.43
CA VAL A 507 3.24 38.01 37.00
C VAL A 507 1.77 38.47 36.93
N GLY A 508 1.28 39.15 37.98
CA GLY A 508 -0.10 39.62 38.04
C GLY A 508 -0.44 40.64 36.95
N GLN A 509 0.46 41.64 36.70
CA GLN A 509 0.23 42.65 35.67
C GLN A 509 0.28 42.06 34.24
N ILE A 510 1.25 41.19 33.94
CA ILE A 510 1.33 40.56 32.63
C ILE A 510 0.10 39.66 32.39
N LYS A 511 -0.32 38.88 33.38
CA LYS A 511 -1.53 38.04 33.29
C LYS A 511 -2.79 38.88 33.08
N LEU A 512 -2.92 40.02 33.80
CA LEU A 512 -4.07 40.91 33.63
C LEU A 512 -4.11 41.55 32.24
N ALA A 513 -2.96 41.95 31.70
CA ALA A 513 -2.85 42.57 30.38
C ALA A 513 -3.12 41.60 29.22
N LEU A 514 -2.79 40.31 29.37
CA LEU A 514 -3.00 39.27 28.37
C LEU A 514 -4.37 38.59 28.50
N GLY A 515 -4.99 38.61 29.68
CA GLY A 515 -6.32 38.05 29.92
C GLY A 515 -6.42 36.59 29.53
N ASP A 516 -7.36 36.29 28.63
CA ASP A 516 -7.66 34.93 28.15
C ASP A 516 -6.67 34.42 27.05
N ASP A 517 -5.75 35.28 26.58
CA ASP A 517 -4.74 34.88 25.58
C ASP A 517 -3.73 33.90 26.18
N VAL A 518 -3.57 33.86 27.50
CA VAL A 518 -2.69 32.91 28.22
C VAL A 518 -3.42 32.22 29.37
N ALA A 519 -3.11 30.95 29.61
CA ALA A 519 -3.62 30.23 30.77
C ALA A 519 -3.01 30.75 32.07
N ASP A 520 -1.70 30.97 32.05
CA ASP A 520 -0.93 31.48 33.20
C ASP A 520 0.36 32.17 32.73
N VAL A 521 1.06 32.85 33.66
CA VAL A 521 2.38 33.48 33.47
C VAL A 521 3.30 33.03 34.60
N ARG A 522 4.50 32.54 34.25
CA ARG A 522 5.47 32.05 35.25
C ARG A 522 6.92 32.32 34.84
N SER A 523 7.85 32.23 35.81
CA SER A 523 9.28 32.21 35.54
C SER A 523 9.69 30.94 34.81
N SER A 524 10.57 31.05 33.85
CA SER A 524 11.17 29.88 33.17
C SER A 524 12.50 29.52 33.79
N ALA A 525 12.66 28.24 34.16
CA ALA A 525 13.94 27.68 34.54
C ALA A 525 14.81 27.30 33.30
N ASN A 526 14.17 27.13 32.15
CA ASN A 526 14.77 26.51 30.96
C ASN A 526 15.22 27.52 29.88
N LEU A 527 14.82 28.82 29.98
CA LEU A 527 15.25 29.86 29.05
C LEU A 527 16.63 30.40 29.40
N GLN A 528 17.50 30.54 28.39
CA GLN A 528 18.85 31.11 28.55
C GLN A 528 18.95 32.48 27.90
N THR A 529 18.59 32.63 26.65
CA THR A 529 18.73 33.85 25.85
C THR A 529 17.38 34.46 25.42
N SER A 530 16.41 33.62 25.13
CA SER A 530 15.09 34.10 24.69
C SER A 530 14.31 34.79 25.81
N LEU A 531 13.47 35.73 25.41
CA LEU A 531 12.68 36.57 26.30
C LEU A 531 11.57 35.78 27.00
N ALA A 532 10.86 34.96 26.23
CA ALA A 532 9.73 34.13 26.65
C ALA A 532 9.47 32.99 25.69
N ARG A 533 8.68 32.00 26.12
CA ARG A 533 8.13 30.93 25.31
C ARG A 533 6.72 30.55 25.75
N LEU A 534 5.98 29.83 24.91
CA LEU A 534 4.64 29.34 25.22
C LEU A 534 4.68 27.82 25.47
N VAL A 535 4.23 27.41 26.64
CA VAL A 535 4.21 26.01 27.07
C VAL A 535 2.76 25.53 27.14
N ALA A 536 2.41 24.44 26.49
CA ALA A 536 1.10 23.83 26.66
C ALA A 536 1.01 23.15 28.04
N ASP A 537 -0.20 22.99 28.55
CA ASP A 537 -0.41 22.20 29.77
C ASP A 537 0.05 20.73 29.51
N LYS A 538 0.28 19.99 30.57
CA LYS A 538 0.74 18.60 30.48
C LYS A 538 -0.14 17.75 29.58
N ASP A 539 -1.45 17.94 29.64
CA ASP A 539 -2.46 17.26 28.83
C ASP A 539 -2.86 18.08 27.58
N GLY A 540 -2.13 19.15 27.27
CA GLY A 540 -2.39 20.01 26.11
C GLY A 540 -2.00 19.39 24.78
N MET A 541 -2.47 19.99 23.69
CA MET A 541 -2.14 19.56 22.32
C MET A 541 -0.77 20.07 21.90
N ASP A 542 -0.05 19.25 21.09
CA ASP A 542 1.16 19.70 20.40
C ASP A 542 0.82 20.70 19.27
N PRO A 543 1.76 21.55 18.85
CA PRO A 543 1.50 22.60 17.86
C PRO A 543 0.93 22.10 16.52
N GLN A 544 1.36 20.96 16.03
CA GLN A 544 0.85 20.38 14.78
C GLN A 544 -0.58 19.88 14.92
N MET A 545 -0.93 19.27 16.05
CA MET A 545 -2.31 18.85 16.34
C MET A 545 -3.24 20.05 16.42
N GLU A 546 -2.82 21.16 17.07
CA GLU A 546 -3.60 22.42 17.08
C GLU A 546 -3.81 22.96 15.67
N GLN A 547 -2.77 22.96 14.83
CA GLN A 547 -2.85 23.44 13.45
C GLN A 547 -3.84 22.60 12.63
N MET A 548 -3.81 21.29 12.78
CA MET A 548 -4.73 20.39 12.11
C MET A 548 -6.18 20.61 12.55
N MET A 549 -6.42 20.83 13.86
CA MET A 549 -7.74 21.16 14.38
C MET A 549 -8.26 22.47 13.79
N ARG A 550 -7.40 23.49 13.60
CA ARG A 550 -7.75 24.75 12.94
C ARG A 550 -8.09 24.58 11.46
N MET A 551 -7.41 23.68 10.74
CA MET A 551 -7.74 23.40 9.34
C MET A 551 -9.13 22.75 9.20
N HIS A 552 -9.53 21.91 10.16
CA HIS A 552 -10.84 21.24 10.15
C HIS A 552 -11.96 22.12 10.75
N ASN A 553 -11.62 22.98 11.69
CA ASN A 553 -12.54 23.90 12.35
C ASN A 553 -11.91 25.32 12.43
N PRO A 554 -12.20 26.22 11.48
CA PRO A 554 -11.66 27.57 11.45
C PRO A 554 -11.98 28.41 12.71
N ASP A 555 -13.03 28.07 13.45
CA ASP A 555 -13.41 28.74 14.70
C ASP A 555 -12.60 28.27 15.92
N PHE A 556 -11.80 27.22 15.76
CA PHE A 556 -10.94 26.72 16.84
C PHE A 556 -9.78 27.68 17.08
N LYS A 557 -9.82 28.39 18.20
CA LYS A 557 -8.80 29.36 18.58
C LYS A 557 -7.52 28.76 19.21
N GLY A 558 -7.50 27.45 19.46
CA GLY A 558 -6.47 26.79 20.25
C GLY A 558 -6.75 26.86 21.75
N LEU A 559 -5.98 26.12 22.52
CA LEU A 559 -6.04 26.19 23.99
C LEU A 559 -5.08 27.26 24.48
N PRO A 560 -5.48 28.09 25.48
CA PRO A 560 -4.59 29.08 26.10
C PRO A 560 -3.35 28.35 26.66
N LYS A 561 -2.15 28.90 26.39
CA LYS A 561 -0.88 28.33 26.85
C LYS A 561 -0.32 29.15 28.04
N ILE A 562 0.59 28.51 28.76
CA ILE A 562 1.34 29.19 29.82
C ILE A 562 2.45 30.00 29.17
N LEU A 563 2.55 31.29 29.49
CA LEU A 563 3.68 32.13 29.09
C LEU A 563 4.81 32.00 30.12
N GLU A 564 5.87 31.32 29.71
CA GLU A 564 7.11 31.27 30.50
C GLU A 564 8.02 32.42 30.11
N VAL A 565 8.45 33.21 31.10
CA VAL A 565 9.26 34.41 30.92
C VAL A 565 10.64 34.21 31.56
N ASN A 566 11.69 34.63 30.86
CA ASN A 566 13.08 34.54 31.32
C ASN A 566 13.42 35.62 32.35
N ALA A 567 13.35 35.24 33.61
CA ALA A 567 13.70 36.13 34.71
C ALA A 567 15.19 36.58 34.74
N LYS A 568 16.07 35.87 34.01
CA LYS A 568 17.50 36.22 33.87
C LYS A 568 17.73 37.29 32.81
N HIS A 569 16.79 37.46 31.87
CA HIS A 569 16.94 38.38 30.75
C HIS A 569 17.00 39.86 31.22
N PRO A 570 17.98 40.69 30.76
CA PRO A 570 18.17 42.06 31.25
C PRO A 570 16.94 42.93 31.09
N LEU A 571 16.20 42.80 29.96
CA LEU A 571 14.97 43.55 29.73
C LEU A 571 13.88 43.20 30.76
N ILE A 572 13.70 41.89 31.03
CA ILE A 572 12.70 41.41 31.99
C ILE A 572 13.04 41.91 33.40
N LYS A 573 14.31 41.81 33.83
CA LYS A 573 14.75 42.38 35.13
C LYS A 573 14.44 43.87 35.25
N SER A 574 14.68 44.63 34.19
CA SER A 574 14.39 46.06 34.18
C SER A 574 12.89 46.35 34.30
N ILE A 575 12.05 45.59 33.59
CA ILE A 575 10.59 45.74 33.64
C ILE A 575 10.07 45.36 35.03
N ASP A 576 10.51 44.20 35.55
CA ASP A 576 10.12 43.67 36.85
C ASP A 576 10.42 44.68 37.98
N SER A 577 11.65 45.23 38.02
CA SER A 577 12.04 46.24 38.98
C SER A 577 11.22 47.55 38.90
N LYS A 578 10.80 47.95 37.68
CA LYS A 578 9.96 49.14 37.49
C LYS A 578 8.52 48.90 37.92
N ILE A 579 8.01 47.72 37.72
CA ILE A 579 6.67 47.30 38.18
C ILE A 579 6.63 47.26 39.69
N ASP A 580 7.61 46.66 40.35
CA ASP A 580 7.71 46.60 41.80
C ASP A 580 7.85 48.00 42.46
N ALA A 581 8.51 48.93 41.80
CA ALA A 581 8.59 50.30 42.22
C ALA A 581 7.31 51.14 42.00
N GLY A 582 6.27 50.56 41.37
CA GLY A 582 5.02 51.25 41.02
C GLY A 582 5.17 52.32 39.94
N ASN A 583 6.30 52.34 39.22
CA ASN A 583 6.69 53.40 38.29
C ASN A 583 6.68 52.94 36.80
N PHE A 584 5.84 51.97 36.44
CA PHE A 584 5.84 51.42 35.08
C PHE A 584 4.52 51.69 34.35
N ASP A 585 4.52 52.79 33.60
CA ASP A 585 3.41 53.14 32.70
C ASP A 585 3.60 52.46 31.35
N GLY A 586 2.69 51.58 30.95
CA GLY A 586 2.75 50.83 29.69
C GLY A 586 3.01 49.33 29.83
N ALA A 587 2.79 48.73 31.00
CA ALA A 587 2.89 47.29 31.25
C ALA A 587 2.11 46.47 30.22
N ASP A 588 0.92 46.93 29.80
CA ASP A 588 0.06 46.27 28.80
C ASP A 588 0.73 46.17 27.44
N HIS A 589 1.44 47.21 27.00
CA HIS A 589 2.16 47.20 25.74
C HIS A 589 3.32 46.18 25.74
N PHE A 590 4.08 46.12 26.83
CA PHE A 590 5.18 45.17 26.97
C PHE A 590 4.69 43.74 27.12
N ALA A 591 3.60 43.53 27.88
CA ALA A 591 2.99 42.20 28.01
C ALA A 591 2.65 41.61 26.63
N LYS A 592 1.98 42.40 25.79
CA LYS A 592 1.62 41.98 24.42
C LYS A 592 2.83 41.80 23.52
N LEU A 593 3.87 42.62 23.63
CA LEU A 593 5.12 42.45 22.87
C LEU A 593 5.90 41.20 23.31
N ILE A 594 5.93 40.89 24.60
CA ILE A 594 6.54 39.64 25.13
C ILE A 594 5.79 38.43 24.58
N PHE A 595 4.46 38.47 24.62
CA PHE A 595 3.61 37.41 24.09
C PHE A 595 3.77 37.22 22.56
N ASP A 596 3.68 38.35 21.82
CA ASP A 596 3.84 38.34 20.36
C ASP A 596 5.24 37.86 19.96
N SER A 597 6.30 38.21 20.71
CA SER A 597 7.66 37.73 20.46
C SER A 597 7.81 36.23 20.70
N ALA A 598 7.09 35.66 21.69
CA ALA A 598 7.05 34.22 21.91
C ALA A 598 6.32 33.50 20.77
N LEU A 599 5.23 34.05 20.24
CA LEU A 599 4.55 33.51 19.07
C LEU A 599 5.46 33.48 17.83
N VAL A 600 6.16 34.60 17.55
CA VAL A 600 7.11 34.70 16.43
C VAL A 600 8.26 33.72 16.56
N ALA A 601 8.80 33.55 17.76
CA ALA A 601 9.87 32.59 18.03
C ALA A 601 9.44 31.12 17.81
N GLU A 602 8.15 30.81 17.96
CA GLU A 602 7.56 29.51 17.66
C GLU A 602 7.08 29.40 16.19
N GLY A 603 7.33 30.37 15.33
CA GLY A 603 6.88 30.37 13.93
C GLY A 603 5.38 30.61 13.75
N LYS A 604 4.67 31.06 14.79
CA LYS A 604 3.24 31.31 14.73
C LYS A 604 2.91 32.69 14.19
N THR A 605 1.75 32.82 13.59
CA THR A 605 1.24 34.12 13.11
C THR A 605 0.71 34.96 14.26
N ILE A 606 1.03 36.23 14.23
CA ILE A 606 0.48 37.22 15.16
C ILE A 606 -0.98 37.52 14.78
N ALA A 607 -1.89 37.50 15.75
CA ALA A 607 -3.32 37.72 15.54
C ALA A 607 -3.65 39.09 14.94
N ASP A 608 -2.96 40.14 15.40
CA ASP A 608 -3.07 41.50 14.86
C ASP A 608 -1.68 42.07 14.53
N PRO A 609 -1.18 41.85 13.31
CA PRO A 609 0.13 42.36 12.87
C PRO A 609 0.22 43.88 12.86
N ARG A 610 -0.90 44.58 12.65
CA ARG A 610 -0.93 46.04 12.66
C ARG A 610 -0.69 46.58 14.07
N ALA A 611 -1.46 46.11 15.05
CA ALA A 611 -1.30 46.50 16.44
C ALA A 611 0.10 46.14 17.00
N PHE A 612 0.67 44.98 16.58
CA PHE A 612 2.06 44.60 16.88
C PHE A 612 3.04 45.64 16.35
N THR A 613 2.92 46.04 15.08
CA THR A 613 3.80 47.01 14.45
C THR A 613 3.69 48.38 15.12
N GLU A 614 2.48 48.85 15.45
CA GLU A 614 2.24 50.09 16.15
C GLU A 614 2.91 50.08 17.54
N ARG A 615 2.78 48.99 18.31
CA ARG A 615 3.46 48.82 19.60
C ARG A 615 4.99 48.85 19.48
N LEU A 616 5.52 48.09 18.49
CA LEU A 616 6.96 48.04 18.24
C LEU A 616 7.53 49.43 17.89
N VAL A 617 6.90 50.15 16.97
CA VAL A 617 7.30 51.51 16.58
C VAL A 617 7.25 52.46 17.79
N SER A 618 6.22 52.37 18.65
CA SER A 618 6.13 53.20 19.87
C SER A 618 7.32 52.94 20.81
N VAL A 619 7.72 51.70 21.01
CA VAL A 619 8.89 51.35 21.84
C VAL A 619 10.19 51.85 21.20
N MET A 620 10.37 51.72 19.89
CA MET A 620 11.54 52.21 19.17
C MET A 620 11.66 53.74 19.26
N GLN A 621 10.54 54.48 19.14
CA GLN A 621 10.52 55.94 19.30
C GLN A 621 10.93 56.38 20.72
N ARG A 622 10.43 55.70 21.76
CA ARG A 622 10.83 55.98 23.14
C ARG A 622 12.32 55.71 23.39
N ALA A 623 12.87 54.62 22.83
CA ALA A 623 14.29 54.28 22.93
C ALA A 623 15.22 55.32 22.25
N LEU A 624 14.74 55.98 21.19
CA LEU A 624 15.49 57.07 20.52
C LEU A 624 15.37 58.42 21.23
N SER A 625 14.38 58.57 22.12
CA SER A 625 14.09 59.82 22.85
C SER A 625 14.69 59.83 24.25
N SER A 626 15.19 58.71 24.74
CA SER A 626 15.91 58.52 26.00
C SER A 626 17.42 58.57 25.78
#